data_8067413a73269fbf3dc2035bec260453
#
_entry.id   8067413a73269fbf3dc2035bec260453
#
_cell.length_a   1.000
_cell.length_b   1.000
_cell.length_c   1.000
_cell.angle_alpha   90.00
_cell.angle_beta   90.00
_cell.angle_gamma   90.00
#
_symmetry.space_group_name_H-M   'P 1'
#
loop_
_entity.id
_entity.type
_entity.pdbx_description
1 polymer ?
#
loop_
_entity_poly.entity_id
_entity_poly.type
_entity_poly.pdbx_seq_one_letter_code
_entity_poly.pdbx_strand_id
1 'polypeptide(L)'
;MEYQGLDMKWLKMLLTGVIAVLSSLSFAQQRPNIIVILADDMGYSDAGSYGGEVQTPNIDRLASEGIRYKQFYNVARCCPTRASLMTGLYPHQAGMGWMAAADLGTPEYQGTINNKCVTIAEVLKTAGYSTYMTGKWHLTNERKIDGMVTDSWPRQRGFDHYFGIIPGGSNYYTPMLYSVNKKYLAPENFYLTSAISDTSVKYIDQHFSKSGAEPMFMYVAYTAPHWPLHALQKDIDKYKELYKAGWDSFRASRFGKQKEIGLIPGNAQISPRDAKIPAWDSLSEEQKNEMAMRMAIYAAQIDVMDNGIGKILQKLKAKNQLDNTLIFFLSDNGACAEFINSGKSKEVNGKEDTFESYRINWANVSSTPFREYKHYTHEGGIATPLIVRWPKGIDPLLNNKFVNEYGHVADLMATCVDVSGAKYPAAYKGNAIVPMQGKSLVPHFSGKSNNRGVIYWEHEANIAVRDGKWKLVAKTPENEQLSKDALELYDMEADPIEMHNLASKYPGRVDSMYEGWLKWAKSINAFPLDTREYNLRAQAYRRRINGTFDDNFGGWAVRKVPAMQGAVELDSNSQISGKNSAVIS
;
A
#
# COMPACT_ATOMS: atom_id res chain seq x y z
N MET A 1 -2.42 42.82 73.25
CA MET A 1 -2.21 41.69 72.31
C MET A 1 -2.67 42.17 70.96
N GLU A 2 -1.74 42.68 70.14
CA GLU A 2 -2.01 43.12 68.79
C GLU A 2 -1.96 41.90 67.85
N TYR A 3 -3.07 41.62 67.18
CA TYR A 3 -3.09 40.66 66.10
C TYR A 3 -2.54 41.37 64.85
N GLN A 4 -1.31 40.99 64.43
CA GLN A 4 -0.78 41.40 63.11
C GLN A 4 -1.58 40.67 62.03
N GLY A 5 -2.33 41.42 61.24
CA GLY A 5 -3.03 40.91 60.07
C GLY A 5 -2.05 40.43 59.01
N LEU A 6 -2.15 39.16 58.64
CA LEU A 6 -1.42 38.62 57.49
C LEU A 6 -1.69 39.46 56.25
N ASP A 7 -0.65 39.99 55.65
CA ASP A 7 -0.69 40.89 54.52
C ASP A 7 -1.35 40.22 53.31
N MET A 8 -2.53 40.65 52.92
CA MET A 8 -3.35 40.16 51.79
C MET A 8 -2.59 40.12 50.46
N LYS A 9 -1.48 40.84 50.38
CA LYS A 9 -0.58 40.82 49.23
C LYS A 9 0.19 39.49 49.08
N TRP A 10 0.62 38.89 50.18
CA TRP A 10 1.30 37.59 50.20
C TRP A 10 0.34 36.46 49.84
N LEU A 11 -0.91 36.53 50.28
CA LEU A 11 -1.94 35.52 49.93
C LEU A 11 -2.28 35.58 48.45
N LYS A 12 -2.37 36.79 47.85
CA LYS A 12 -2.56 36.98 46.40
C LYS A 12 -1.36 36.51 45.56
N MET A 13 -0.12 36.75 46.03
CA MET A 13 1.08 36.23 45.35
C MET A 13 1.16 34.70 45.39
N LEU A 14 0.82 34.08 46.53
CA LEU A 14 0.75 32.62 46.63
C LEU A 14 -0.34 32.02 45.77
N LEU A 15 -1.54 32.62 45.69
CA LEU A 15 -2.62 32.17 44.81
C LEU A 15 -2.28 32.33 43.32
N THR A 16 -1.61 33.44 42.96
CA THR A 16 -1.16 33.65 41.56
C THR A 16 -0.03 32.69 41.19
N GLY A 17 0.88 32.38 42.11
CA GLY A 17 1.92 31.36 41.92
C GLY A 17 1.36 29.95 41.78
N VAL A 18 0.35 29.57 42.54
CA VAL A 18 -0.31 28.26 42.47
C VAL A 18 -1.13 28.13 41.17
N ILE A 19 -1.81 29.22 40.75
CA ILE A 19 -2.55 29.23 39.47
C ILE A 19 -1.57 29.18 38.30
N ALA A 20 -0.43 29.84 38.35
CA ALA A 20 0.61 29.77 37.32
C ALA A 20 1.28 28.38 37.24
N VAL A 21 1.45 27.69 38.38
CA VAL A 21 1.95 26.30 38.43
C VAL A 21 0.88 25.30 37.96
N LEU A 22 -0.39 25.54 38.28
CA LEU A 22 -1.50 24.70 37.77
C LEU A 22 -1.80 24.92 36.29
N SER A 23 -1.55 26.12 35.76
CA SER A 23 -1.69 26.36 34.29
C SER A 23 -0.48 25.87 33.49
N SER A 24 0.66 25.57 34.13
CA SER A 24 1.81 24.90 33.49
C SER A 24 1.74 23.36 33.58
N LEU A 25 0.76 22.81 34.29
CA LEU A 25 0.27 21.45 34.03
C LEU A 25 -0.63 21.47 32.77
N SER A 26 -0.14 22.06 31.67
CA SER A 26 -0.57 21.64 30.35
C SER A 26 -0.50 20.13 30.37
N PHE A 27 -1.65 19.47 30.30
CA PHE A 27 -1.70 18.07 29.90
C PHE A 27 -0.92 18.01 28.60
N ALA A 28 0.34 17.66 28.64
CA ALA A 28 1.08 17.30 27.46
C ALA A 28 0.23 16.21 26.83
N GLN A 29 -0.52 16.55 25.80
CA GLN A 29 -1.42 15.63 25.14
C GLN A 29 -0.59 14.39 24.85
N GLN A 30 -0.91 13.28 25.54
CA GLN A 30 -0.12 12.07 25.43
C GLN A 30 -0.08 11.69 23.96
N ARG A 31 1.12 11.70 23.36
CA ARG A 31 1.31 11.36 21.95
C ARG A 31 0.62 10.04 21.66
N PRO A 32 -0.17 9.93 20.56
CA PRO A 32 -0.89 8.71 20.27
C PRO A 32 0.06 7.56 19.91
N ASN A 33 -0.34 6.34 20.20
CA ASN A 33 0.19 5.21 19.46
C ASN A 33 -0.30 5.30 18.02
N ILE A 34 0.48 4.81 17.06
CA ILE A 34 0.14 4.86 15.65
C ILE A 34 0.22 3.43 15.09
N ILE A 35 -0.87 2.98 14.48
CA ILE A 35 -0.91 1.69 13.80
C ILE A 35 -1.37 1.90 12.35
N VAL A 36 -0.56 1.43 11.41
CA VAL A 36 -0.93 1.37 9.99
C VAL A 36 -1.20 -0.08 9.63
N ILE A 37 -2.44 -0.39 9.27
CA ILE A 37 -2.88 -1.71 8.81
C ILE A 37 -3.04 -1.64 7.30
N LEU A 38 -2.24 -2.42 6.58
CA LEU A 38 -2.23 -2.45 5.12
C LEU A 38 -2.66 -3.82 4.62
N ALA A 39 -3.74 -3.88 3.85
CA ALA A 39 -4.12 -5.04 3.06
C ALA A 39 -3.33 -5.08 1.75
N ASP A 40 -3.19 -6.24 1.13
CA ASP A 40 -2.46 -6.49 -0.11
C ASP A 40 -3.43 -6.96 -1.20
N ASP A 41 -3.58 -6.17 -2.27
CA ASP A 41 -4.51 -6.45 -3.38
C ASP A 41 -6.01 -6.46 -3.02
N MET A 42 -6.42 -5.86 -1.90
CA MET A 42 -7.82 -5.75 -1.53
C MET A 42 -8.50 -4.66 -2.37
N GLY A 43 -9.56 -5.02 -3.08
CA GLY A 43 -10.31 -4.09 -3.92
C GLY A 43 -11.09 -3.05 -3.13
N TYR A 44 -11.43 -1.94 -3.80
CA TYR A 44 -12.10 -0.79 -3.19
C TYR A 44 -13.42 -1.13 -2.50
N SER A 45 -14.20 -2.06 -3.07
CA SER A 45 -15.53 -2.40 -2.58
C SER A 45 -15.60 -3.66 -1.71
N ASP A 46 -14.49 -4.28 -1.33
CA ASP A 46 -14.52 -5.59 -0.65
C ASP A 46 -14.95 -5.51 0.83
N ALA A 47 -14.63 -4.41 1.54
CA ALA A 47 -15.07 -4.22 2.91
C ALA A 47 -16.56 -3.82 2.99
N GLY A 48 -17.27 -4.26 4.03
CA GLY A 48 -18.69 -3.93 4.26
C GLY A 48 -18.94 -2.42 4.32
N SER A 49 -18.04 -1.66 4.98
CA SER A 49 -18.08 -0.20 5.06
C SER A 49 -17.87 0.52 3.72
N TYR A 50 -17.47 -0.19 2.66
CA TYR A 50 -17.37 0.29 1.28
C TYR A 50 -18.30 -0.45 0.30
N GLY A 51 -19.28 -1.20 0.82
CA GLY A 51 -20.36 -1.81 0.04
C GLY A 51 -20.21 -3.31 -0.21
N GLY A 52 -19.14 -3.95 0.28
CA GLY A 52 -18.89 -5.38 0.14
C GLY A 52 -19.83 -6.27 0.96
N GLU A 53 -19.92 -7.52 0.56
CA GLU A 53 -20.65 -8.58 1.26
C GLU A 53 -19.73 -9.46 2.13
N VAL A 54 -18.41 -9.31 1.98
CA VAL A 54 -17.46 -10.04 2.83
C VAL A 54 -17.62 -9.61 4.28
N GLN A 55 -17.62 -10.57 5.20
CA GLN A 55 -17.75 -10.29 6.62
C GLN A 55 -16.50 -9.59 7.16
N THR A 56 -16.62 -8.26 7.37
CA THR A 56 -15.52 -7.41 7.87
C THR A 56 -15.92 -6.61 9.12
N PRO A 57 -16.49 -7.26 10.16
CA PRO A 57 -17.08 -6.53 11.30
C PRO A 57 -16.07 -5.68 12.06
N ASN A 58 -14.78 -6.02 12.09
CA ASN A 58 -13.76 -5.25 12.79
C ASN A 58 -13.26 -4.05 11.97
N ILE A 59 -13.14 -4.18 10.65
CA ILE A 59 -12.86 -3.07 9.72
C ILE A 59 -14.06 -2.12 9.71
N ASP A 60 -15.28 -2.64 9.67
CA ASP A 60 -16.51 -1.85 9.70
C ASP A 60 -16.70 -1.11 11.04
N ARG A 61 -16.25 -1.71 12.13
CA ARG A 61 -16.17 -1.04 13.43
C ARG A 61 -15.18 0.14 13.40
N LEU A 62 -13.98 -0.03 12.83
CA LEU A 62 -13.03 1.08 12.66
C LEU A 62 -13.67 2.22 11.86
N ALA A 63 -14.43 1.90 10.81
CA ALA A 63 -15.16 2.86 9.99
C ALA A 63 -16.27 3.60 10.77
N SER A 64 -17.04 2.87 11.58
CA SER A 64 -18.12 3.44 12.39
C SER A 64 -17.64 4.33 13.53
N GLU A 65 -16.46 4.01 14.10
CA GLU A 65 -15.81 4.76 15.19
C GLU A 65 -14.80 5.82 14.69
N GLY A 66 -14.70 6.04 13.37
CA GLY A 66 -13.75 6.94 12.74
C GLY A 66 -14.29 7.62 11.49
N ILE A 67 -13.40 8.09 10.62
CA ILE A 67 -13.72 8.72 9.34
C ILE A 67 -13.29 7.82 8.17
N ARG A 68 -14.00 7.95 7.05
CA ARG A 68 -13.73 7.22 5.80
C ARG A 68 -13.47 8.19 4.67
N TYR A 69 -12.57 7.86 3.75
CA TYR A 69 -12.32 8.68 2.57
C TYR A 69 -13.05 8.10 1.36
N LYS A 70 -13.71 8.97 0.56
CA LYS A 70 -14.27 8.58 -0.75
C LYS A 70 -13.19 8.44 -1.80
N GLN A 71 -12.17 9.29 -1.74
CA GLN A 71 -11.09 9.40 -2.71
C GLN A 71 -9.75 9.44 -1.97
N PHE A 72 -9.17 8.27 -1.75
CA PHE A 72 -7.80 8.17 -1.23
C PHE A 72 -6.98 7.32 -2.19
N TYR A 73 -5.76 7.75 -2.46
CA TYR A 73 -5.01 7.20 -3.57
C TYR A 73 -3.72 6.53 -3.14
N ASN A 74 -3.48 5.35 -3.72
CA ASN A 74 -2.21 4.63 -3.72
C ASN A 74 -1.42 4.91 -5.02
N VAL A 75 -0.41 4.08 -5.36
CA VAL A 75 0.45 4.23 -6.55
C VAL A 75 0.29 3.04 -7.52
N ALA A 76 -0.91 2.54 -7.66
CA ALA A 76 -1.33 1.48 -8.58
C ALA A 76 -0.62 0.10 -8.39
N ARG A 77 0.44 0.00 -7.58
CA ARG A 77 1.22 -1.22 -7.41
C ARG A 77 1.79 -1.34 -5.99
N CYS A 78 1.95 -2.57 -5.49
CA CYS A 78 2.30 -2.85 -4.10
C CYS A 78 3.62 -2.20 -3.64
N CYS A 79 4.77 -2.50 -4.24
CA CYS A 79 6.03 -1.96 -3.75
C CYS A 79 6.19 -0.44 -3.97
N PRO A 80 5.79 0.18 -5.10
CA PRO A 80 5.75 1.63 -5.23
C PRO A 80 4.86 2.32 -4.18
N THR A 81 3.67 1.76 -3.91
CA THR A 81 2.79 2.27 -2.86
C THR A 81 3.41 2.16 -1.47
N ARG A 82 3.98 1.00 -1.14
CA ARG A 82 4.66 0.80 0.16
C ARG A 82 5.83 1.74 0.34
N ALA A 83 6.58 2.05 -0.74
CA ALA A 83 7.63 3.06 -0.72
C ALA A 83 7.06 4.46 -0.43
N SER A 84 6.03 4.89 -1.16
CA SER A 84 5.39 6.19 -0.94
C SER A 84 4.80 6.32 0.46
N LEU A 85 4.11 5.27 0.95
CA LEU A 85 3.53 5.22 2.29
C LEU A 85 4.61 5.37 3.37
N MET A 86 5.67 4.56 3.27
CA MET A 86 6.73 4.54 4.29
C MET A 86 7.61 5.79 4.29
N THR A 87 7.78 6.46 3.14
CA THR A 87 8.75 7.55 3.02
C THR A 87 8.15 8.94 2.88
N GLY A 88 6.86 9.03 2.54
CA GLY A 88 6.20 10.31 2.24
C GLY A 88 6.62 10.93 0.91
N LEU A 89 7.22 10.15 0.01
CA LEU A 89 7.76 10.57 -1.28
C LEU A 89 7.01 9.91 -2.44
N TYR A 90 7.22 10.41 -3.66
CA TYR A 90 6.90 9.63 -4.85
C TYR A 90 7.86 8.43 -4.97
N PRO A 91 7.42 7.27 -5.49
CA PRO A 91 8.23 6.03 -5.45
C PRO A 91 9.57 6.16 -6.18
N HIS A 92 9.64 6.91 -7.28
CA HIS A 92 10.88 7.19 -8.02
C HIS A 92 11.93 7.87 -7.12
N GLN A 93 11.53 8.86 -6.33
CA GLN A 93 12.42 9.56 -5.39
C GLN A 93 13.00 8.61 -4.32
N ALA A 94 12.26 7.56 -3.99
CA ALA A 94 12.70 6.53 -3.05
C ALA A 94 13.45 5.35 -3.70
N GLY A 95 13.65 5.35 -5.04
CA GLY A 95 14.31 4.27 -5.77
C GLY A 95 13.38 3.11 -6.18
N MET A 96 12.06 3.29 -6.05
CA MET A 96 11.02 2.28 -6.24
C MET A 96 10.03 2.66 -7.34
N GLY A 97 10.47 3.36 -8.41
CA GLY A 97 9.63 3.74 -9.54
C GLY A 97 9.03 2.54 -10.28
N TRP A 98 9.64 1.36 -10.13
CA TRP A 98 9.11 0.08 -10.61
C TRP A 98 9.10 -0.97 -9.50
N MET A 99 9.06 -2.24 -9.87
CA MET A 99 8.96 -3.39 -8.98
C MET A 99 10.30 -3.75 -8.31
N ALA A 100 10.23 -4.38 -7.15
CA ALA A 100 11.39 -4.93 -6.45
C ALA A 100 12.05 -6.13 -7.18
N ALA A 101 11.42 -6.63 -8.25
CA ALA A 101 11.91 -7.76 -9.03
C ALA A 101 13.25 -7.49 -9.73
N ALA A 102 13.54 -6.23 -10.07
CA ALA A 102 14.77 -5.87 -10.76
C ALA A 102 15.22 -4.44 -10.45
N ASP A 103 16.54 -4.21 -10.57
CA ASP A 103 17.15 -2.89 -10.67
C ASP A 103 17.30 -2.54 -12.18
N LEU A 104 16.66 -1.50 -12.65
CA LEU A 104 16.70 -1.10 -14.05
C LEU A 104 17.90 -0.21 -14.39
N GLY A 105 18.83 -0.03 -13.44
CA GLY A 105 20.13 0.61 -13.65
C GLY A 105 20.13 2.12 -13.47
N THR A 106 19.08 2.71 -12.92
CA THR A 106 19.04 4.13 -12.53
C THR A 106 18.62 4.28 -11.07
N PRO A 107 18.99 5.39 -10.40
CA PRO A 107 18.68 5.59 -8.98
C PRO A 107 17.17 5.55 -8.65
N GLU A 108 16.32 5.90 -9.60
CA GLU A 108 14.86 5.96 -9.45
C GLU A 108 14.21 4.57 -9.55
N TYR A 109 14.90 3.61 -10.16
CA TYR A 109 14.38 2.27 -10.51
C TYR A 109 15.26 1.13 -9.98
N GLN A 110 15.82 1.29 -8.77
CA GLN A 110 16.70 0.29 -8.14
C GLN A 110 15.95 -0.96 -7.62
N GLY A 111 14.63 -0.90 -7.52
CA GLY A 111 13.84 -1.95 -6.91
C GLY A 111 14.10 -2.12 -5.40
N THR A 112 14.72 -1.13 -4.78
CA THR A 112 14.97 -1.06 -3.32
C THR A 112 14.90 0.37 -2.85
N ILE A 113 14.43 0.61 -1.61
CA ILE A 113 14.45 1.97 -1.06
C ILE A 113 15.89 2.43 -0.85
N ASN A 114 16.16 3.66 -1.30
CA ASN A 114 17.49 4.26 -1.29
C ASN A 114 17.82 4.99 0.04
N ASN A 115 19.03 5.55 0.14
CA ASN A 115 19.48 6.29 1.32
C ASN A 115 19.11 7.79 1.29
N LYS A 116 18.41 8.27 0.24
CA LYS A 116 17.92 9.65 0.13
C LYS A 116 16.51 9.80 0.72
N CYS A 117 15.96 8.74 1.29
CA CYS A 117 14.67 8.74 1.98
C CYS A 117 14.81 8.18 3.40
N VAL A 118 13.89 8.58 4.26
CA VAL A 118 13.69 8.01 5.60
C VAL A 118 12.31 7.37 5.68
N THR A 119 12.16 6.34 6.50
CA THR A 119 10.87 5.69 6.76
C THR A 119 10.13 6.36 7.92
N ILE A 120 8.81 6.14 8.01
CA ILE A 120 8.01 6.55 9.18
C ILE A 120 8.67 6.03 10.47
N ALA A 121 9.15 4.79 10.48
CA ALA A 121 9.81 4.22 11.66
C ALA A 121 11.09 4.97 12.04
N GLU A 122 11.96 5.31 11.05
CA GLU A 122 13.18 6.09 11.29
C GLU A 122 12.85 7.47 11.86
N VAL A 123 11.83 8.14 11.34
CA VAL A 123 11.41 9.48 11.81
C VAL A 123 10.81 9.40 13.20
N LEU A 124 9.87 8.50 13.47
CA LEU A 124 9.19 8.39 14.74
C LEU A 124 10.13 7.96 15.88
N LYS A 125 11.18 7.20 15.61
CA LYS A 125 12.23 6.90 16.59
C LYS A 125 12.90 8.16 17.14
N THR A 126 13.08 9.18 16.33
CA THR A 126 13.67 10.46 16.81
C THR A 126 12.76 11.19 17.82
N ALA A 127 11.47 10.85 17.81
CA ALA A 127 10.48 11.33 18.76
C ALA A 127 10.22 10.33 19.91
N GLY A 128 11.05 9.29 20.08
CA GLY A 128 10.99 8.33 21.18
C GLY A 128 9.89 7.29 21.05
N TYR A 129 9.48 6.94 19.82
CA TYR A 129 8.59 5.80 19.57
C TYR A 129 9.36 4.48 19.54
N SER A 130 8.82 3.44 20.16
CA SER A 130 9.18 2.06 19.86
C SER A 130 8.51 1.61 18.57
N THR A 131 9.25 0.89 17.70
CA THR A 131 8.81 0.63 16.33
C THR A 131 8.73 -0.86 16.01
N TYR A 132 7.58 -1.29 15.50
CA TYR A 132 7.23 -2.69 15.25
C TYR A 132 6.72 -2.88 13.83
N MET A 133 7.08 -4.00 13.20
CA MET A 133 6.51 -4.39 11.92
C MET A 133 6.18 -5.89 11.90
N THR A 134 5.02 -6.22 11.34
CA THR A 134 4.60 -7.58 11.02
C THR A 134 4.11 -7.68 9.59
N GLY A 135 4.46 -8.77 8.90
CA GLY A 135 3.99 -9.08 7.55
C GLY A 135 4.95 -8.72 6.43
N LYS A 136 4.39 -8.27 5.30
CA LYS A 136 5.09 -8.07 4.03
C LYS A 136 5.83 -6.74 3.98
N TRP A 137 7.15 -6.80 3.68
CA TRP A 137 7.98 -5.61 3.48
C TRP A 137 7.95 -5.10 2.04
N HIS A 138 8.45 -5.87 1.10
CA HIS A 138 8.47 -5.62 -0.34
C HIS A 138 9.16 -4.30 -0.78
N LEU A 139 10.18 -3.86 -0.03
CA LEU A 139 10.98 -2.66 -0.33
C LEU A 139 12.47 -2.97 -0.48
N THR A 140 12.78 -4.23 -0.77
CA THR A 140 14.14 -4.74 -0.99
C THR A 140 14.16 -5.53 -2.29
N ASN A 141 15.13 -5.25 -3.15
CA ASN A 141 15.33 -5.98 -4.39
C ASN A 141 15.52 -7.49 -4.13
N GLU A 142 14.90 -8.34 -4.94
CA GLU A 142 14.89 -9.79 -4.73
C GLU A 142 16.30 -10.39 -4.66
N ARG A 143 17.25 -9.90 -5.44
CA ARG A 143 18.65 -10.37 -5.38
C ARG A 143 19.37 -10.00 -4.09
N LYS A 144 19.07 -8.82 -3.53
CA LYS A 144 19.57 -8.47 -2.20
C LYS A 144 19.01 -9.42 -1.15
N ILE A 145 17.77 -9.86 -1.29
CA ILE A 145 17.16 -10.87 -0.41
C ILE A 145 17.89 -12.19 -0.52
N ASP A 146 18.10 -12.69 -1.75
CA ASP A 146 18.82 -13.95 -2.01
C ASP A 146 20.26 -13.89 -1.54
N GLY A 147 20.93 -12.77 -1.76
CA GLY A 147 22.30 -12.51 -1.28
C GLY A 147 22.41 -12.17 0.21
N MET A 148 21.29 -12.16 0.96
CA MET A 148 21.24 -11.77 2.37
C MET A 148 21.80 -10.36 2.65
N VAL A 149 21.67 -9.43 1.68
CA VAL A 149 22.06 -8.02 1.83
C VAL A 149 20.95 -7.27 2.54
N THR A 150 21.17 -6.94 3.80
CA THR A 150 20.11 -6.49 4.73
C THR A 150 19.94 -4.98 4.86
N ASP A 151 20.72 -4.16 4.12
CA ASP A 151 20.79 -2.70 4.23
C ASP A 151 19.43 -1.99 4.14
N SER A 152 18.51 -2.54 3.35
CA SER A 152 17.14 -2.02 3.15
C SER A 152 16.05 -2.84 3.86
N TRP A 153 16.43 -3.80 4.72
CA TRP A 153 15.46 -4.59 5.49
C TRP A 153 14.83 -3.79 6.63
N PRO A 154 13.67 -4.20 7.16
CA PRO A 154 12.94 -3.43 8.17
C PRO A 154 13.79 -3.00 9.37
N ARG A 155 14.65 -3.89 9.88
CA ARG A 155 15.53 -3.60 11.03
C ARG A 155 16.50 -2.45 10.76
N GLN A 156 17.07 -2.37 9.56
CA GLN A 156 18.00 -1.31 9.15
C GLN A 156 17.27 -0.02 8.77
N ARG A 157 15.98 -0.15 8.49
CA ARG A 157 15.11 0.95 8.11
C ARG A 157 14.14 1.35 9.25
N GLY A 158 14.63 1.28 10.49
CA GLY A 158 14.04 1.92 11.67
C GLY A 158 13.15 1.04 12.54
N PHE A 159 12.80 -0.18 12.17
CA PHE A 159 11.97 -1.04 13.00
C PHE A 159 12.80 -1.78 14.06
N ASP A 160 12.41 -1.67 15.35
CA ASP A 160 13.06 -2.38 16.45
C ASP A 160 12.73 -3.88 16.45
N HIS A 161 11.53 -4.21 16.00
CA HIS A 161 11.05 -5.57 15.91
C HIS A 161 10.43 -5.81 14.53
N TYR A 162 10.75 -6.97 13.95
CA TYR A 162 10.22 -7.39 12.67
C TYR A 162 9.92 -8.89 12.65
N PHE A 163 8.79 -9.25 12.03
CA PHE A 163 8.38 -10.61 11.70
C PHE A 163 7.57 -10.62 10.40
N GLY A 164 7.93 -11.45 9.43
CA GLY A 164 7.15 -11.58 8.22
C GLY A 164 7.94 -12.06 7.01
N ILE A 165 7.58 -11.54 5.83
CA ILE A 165 8.24 -11.83 4.56
C ILE A 165 8.86 -10.56 3.97
N ILE A 166 10.05 -10.69 3.36
CA ILE A 166 10.70 -9.58 2.65
C ILE A 166 10.21 -9.47 1.20
N PRO A 167 10.05 -10.57 0.42
CA PRO A 167 9.61 -10.53 -0.98
C PRO A 167 8.15 -10.10 -1.16
N GLY A 168 7.75 -9.91 -2.42
CA GLY A 168 6.43 -9.41 -2.81
C GLY A 168 5.27 -10.39 -2.67
N GLY A 169 5.52 -11.67 -2.56
CA GLY A 169 4.50 -12.71 -2.41
C GLY A 169 5.07 -13.96 -1.77
N SER A 170 4.22 -14.82 -1.26
CA SER A 170 4.62 -16.08 -0.63
C SER A 170 3.44 -17.05 -0.50
N ASN A 171 3.73 -18.32 -0.37
CA ASN A 171 2.77 -19.32 0.09
C ASN A 171 2.32 -18.98 1.51
N TYR A 172 1.04 -19.13 1.83
CA TYR A 172 0.51 -18.78 3.17
C TYR A 172 0.77 -19.85 4.22
N TYR A 173 0.99 -21.10 3.80
CA TYR A 173 1.24 -22.24 4.70
C TYR A 173 2.73 -22.49 4.90
N THR A 174 3.52 -22.33 3.85
CA THR A 174 4.95 -22.64 3.84
C THR A 174 5.81 -21.46 3.36
N PRO A 175 5.62 -20.24 3.94
CA PRO A 175 6.44 -19.10 3.57
C PRO A 175 7.87 -19.24 4.05
N MET A 176 8.83 -18.61 3.35
CA MET A 176 10.10 -18.26 3.93
C MET A 176 9.92 -17.03 4.84
N LEU A 177 10.12 -17.22 6.12
CA LEU A 177 9.95 -16.18 7.13
C LEU A 177 11.28 -15.48 7.45
N TYR A 178 11.15 -14.21 7.84
CA TYR A 178 12.27 -13.38 8.24
C TYR A 178 11.98 -12.73 9.61
N SER A 179 12.98 -12.77 10.49
CA SER A 179 12.95 -12.09 11.78
C SER A 179 14.38 -11.81 12.22
N VAL A 180 14.63 -10.63 12.79
CA VAL A 180 15.94 -10.22 13.31
C VAL A 180 17.07 -10.49 12.28
N ASN A 181 16.84 -10.17 11.00
CA ASN A 181 17.78 -10.40 9.88
C ASN A 181 18.14 -11.88 9.62
N LYS A 182 17.32 -12.80 10.08
CA LYS A 182 17.49 -14.24 9.83
C LYS A 182 16.29 -14.76 9.05
N LYS A 183 16.53 -15.70 8.14
CA LYS A 183 15.48 -16.45 7.44
C LYS A 183 15.29 -17.83 8.05
N TYR A 184 14.07 -18.33 8.06
CA TYR A 184 13.72 -19.67 8.54
C TYR A 184 12.41 -20.14 7.88
N LEU A 185 12.23 -21.46 7.87
CA LEU A 185 11.00 -22.06 7.35
C LEU A 185 9.85 -21.91 8.35
N ALA A 186 8.64 -21.79 7.84
CA ALA A 186 7.45 -21.82 8.66
C ALA A 186 7.33 -23.18 9.39
N PRO A 187 6.86 -23.19 10.64
CA PRO A 187 6.59 -24.45 11.35
C PRO A 187 5.38 -25.18 10.73
N GLU A 188 5.15 -26.41 11.14
CA GLU A 188 3.95 -27.18 10.77
C GLU A 188 2.67 -26.46 11.25
N ASN A 189 1.57 -26.68 10.52
CA ASN A 189 0.27 -26.07 10.79
C ASN A 189 0.28 -24.53 10.82
N PHE A 190 1.18 -23.93 10.06
CA PHE A 190 1.33 -22.49 9.96
C PHE A 190 0.32 -21.88 8.97
N TYR A 191 -0.17 -20.66 9.29
CA TYR A 191 -0.94 -19.85 8.36
C TYR A 191 -0.54 -18.38 8.53
N LEU A 192 0.01 -17.78 7.48
CA LEU A 192 0.71 -16.48 7.52
C LEU A 192 -0.15 -15.34 8.03
N THR A 193 -1.42 -15.24 7.59
CA THR A 193 -2.34 -14.17 8.03
C THR A 193 -2.57 -14.21 9.55
N SER A 194 -2.79 -15.40 10.10
CA SER A 194 -2.94 -15.58 11.55
C SER A 194 -1.66 -15.25 12.29
N ALA A 195 -0.50 -15.70 11.79
CA ALA A 195 0.79 -15.48 12.41
C ALA A 195 1.18 -13.98 12.45
N ILE A 196 0.81 -13.20 11.41
CA ILE A 196 0.97 -11.74 11.39
C ILE A 196 0.15 -11.11 12.53
N SER A 197 -1.11 -11.51 12.67
CA SER A 197 -2.02 -10.99 13.69
C SER A 197 -1.54 -11.36 15.11
N ASP A 198 -1.22 -12.62 15.34
CA ASP A 198 -0.83 -13.14 16.65
C ASP A 198 0.53 -12.56 17.09
N THR A 199 1.46 -12.33 16.15
CA THR A 199 2.72 -11.65 16.45
C THR A 199 2.50 -10.17 16.77
N SER A 200 1.58 -9.49 16.07
CA SER A 200 1.20 -8.10 16.39
C SER A 200 0.62 -8.00 17.80
N VAL A 201 -0.28 -8.91 18.17
CA VAL A 201 -0.84 -9.01 19.53
C VAL A 201 0.24 -9.25 20.56
N LYS A 202 1.20 -10.13 20.29
CA LYS A 202 2.36 -10.40 21.16
C LYS A 202 3.21 -9.15 21.35
N TYR A 203 3.51 -8.41 20.30
CA TYR A 203 4.30 -7.18 20.39
C TYR A 203 3.59 -6.10 21.21
N ILE A 204 2.28 -5.90 21.00
CA ILE A 204 1.44 -4.98 21.80
C ILE A 204 1.48 -5.39 23.27
N ASP A 205 1.30 -6.68 23.57
CA ASP A 205 1.31 -7.20 24.94
C ASP A 205 2.65 -6.95 25.63
N GLN A 206 3.75 -7.30 24.98
CA GLN A 206 5.12 -7.11 25.48
C GLN A 206 5.46 -5.63 25.69
N HIS A 207 5.04 -4.75 24.77
CA HIS A 207 5.31 -3.33 24.85
C HIS A 207 4.62 -2.71 26.07
N PHE A 208 3.31 -2.87 26.20
CA PHE A 208 2.51 -2.26 27.28
C PHE A 208 2.53 -3.03 28.61
N SER A 209 3.26 -4.14 28.70
CA SER A 209 3.54 -4.79 29.97
C SER A 209 4.71 -4.13 30.73
N LYS A 210 5.48 -3.24 30.07
CA LYS A 210 6.51 -2.43 30.71
C LYS A 210 5.87 -1.20 31.35
N SER A 211 6.31 -0.85 32.56
CA SER A 211 5.88 0.39 33.24
C SER A 211 6.43 1.60 32.50
N GLY A 212 5.58 2.63 32.28
CA GLY A 212 6.00 3.87 31.61
C GLY A 212 6.37 3.69 30.13
N ALA A 213 5.72 2.76 29.44
CA ALA A 213 6.00 2.52 28.02
C ALA A 213 5.84 3.81 27.20
N GLU A 214 6.84 4.08 26.35
CA GLU A 214 6.81 5.13 25.34
C GLU A 214 5.72 4.86 24.28
N PRO A 215 5.33 5.85 23.46
CA PRO A 215 4.37 5.61 22.40
C PRO A 215 4.90 4.61 21.37
N MET A 216 3.98 3.84 20.76
CA MET A 216 4.29 2.78 19.83
C MET A 216 3.90 3.16 18.39
N PHE A 217 4.77 2.86 17.43
CA PHE A 217 4.44 2.77 16.01
C PHE A 217 4.45 1.31 15.58
N MET A 218 3.36 0.85 14.95
CA MET A 218 3.28 -0.50 14.41
C MET A 218 2.79 -0.47 12.97
N TYR A 219 3.52 -1.13 12.08
CA TYR A 219 3.10 -1.39 10.68
C TYR A 219 2.70 -2.85 10.55
N VAL A 220 1.39 -3.09 10.40
CA VAL A 220 0.79 -4.41 10.19
C VAL A 220 0.48 -4.56 8.71
N ALA A 221 1.38 -5.15 7.96
CA ALA A 221 1.32 -5.29 6.51
C ALA A 221 0.91 -6.71 6.14
N TYR A 222 -0.41 -6.96 6.07
CA TYR A 222 -0.91 -8.26 5.67
C TYR A 222 -0.46 -8.63 4.26
N THR A 223 -0.37 -9.93 3.98
CA THR A 223 -0.26 -10.47 2.63
C THR A 223 -1.64 -10.79 2.04
N ALA A 224 -2.67 -10.87 2.88
CA ALA A 224 -4.04 -11.10 2.48
C ALA A 224 -4.67 -9.82 1.89
N PRO A 225 -5.53 -9.99 0.87
CA PRO A 225 -5.92 -11.21 0.16
C PRO A 225 -5.13 -11.48 -1.15
N HIS A 226 -3.87 -11.01 -1.28
CA HIS A 226 -3.01 -11.26 -2.45
C HIS A 226 -2.92 -12.76 -2.79
N TRP A 227 -2.77 -13.09 -4.07
CA TRP A 227 -2.52 -14.48 -4.48
C TRP A 227 -1.23 -15.04 -3.85
N PRO A 228 -1.12 -16.37 -3.67
CA PRO A 228 -2.04 -17.43 -4.07
C PRO A 228 -3.31 -17.49 -3.20
N LEU A 229 -4.40 -17.98 -3.82
CA LEU A 229 -5.67 -18.20 -3.11
C LEU A 229 -5.51 -19.34 -2.12
N HIS A 230 -5.17 -19.00 -0.89
CA HIS A 230 -4.94 -19.94 0.21
C HIS A 230 -5.78 -19.57 1.42
N ALA A 231 -6.67 -20.46 1.84
CA ALA A 231 -7.45 -20.29 3.06
C ALA A 231 -7.81 -21.64 3.69
N LEU A 232 -8.04 -21.64 4.99
CA LEU A 232 -8.45 -22.85 5.70
C LEU A 232 -9.87 -23.23 5.29
N GLN A 233 -10.13 -24.52 5.14
CA GLN A 233 -11.42 -25.05 4.65
C GLN A 233 -12.62 -24.51 5.45
N LYS A 234 -12.52 -24.42 6.78
CA LYS A 234 -13.58 -23.87 7.65
C LYS A 234 -13.95 -22.43 7.32
N ASP A 235 -13.03 -21.65 6.80
CA ASP A 235 -13.26 -20.23 6.44
C ASP A 235 -13.80 -20.15 5.01
N ILE A 236 -13.37 -21.01 4.09
CA ILE A 236 -13.93 -21.15 2.74
C ILE A 236 -15.40 -21.56 2.80
N ASP A 237 -15.74 -22.51 3.68
CA ASP A 237 -17.10 -23.05 3.81
C ASP A 237 -18.16 -21.97 4.14
N LYS A 238 -17.75 -20.83 4.70
CA LYS A 238 -18.66 -19.68 4.95
C LYS A 238 -19.14 -19.02 3.66
N TYR A 239 -18.36 -19.13 2.57
CA TYR A 239 -18.53 -18.36 1.34
C TYR A 239 -18.81 -19.19 0.08
N LYS A 240 -18.56 -20.51 0.09
CA LYS A 240 -18.60 -21.36 -1.10
C LYS A 240 -19.93 -21.35 -1.87
N GLU A 241 -21.05 -21.18 -1.17
CA GLU A 241 -22.37 -21.12 -1.81
C GLU A 241 -22.76 -19.68 -2.23
N LEU A 242 -22.22 -18.66 -1.53
CA LEU A 242 -22.58 -17.28 -1.74
C LEU A 242 -22.30 -16.81 -3.18
N TYR A 243 -21.11 -17.09 -3.68
CA TYR A 243 -20.64 -16.56 -4.95
C TYR A 243 -21.18 -17.29 -6.19
N LYS A 244 -22.01 -18.32 -6.02
CA LYS A 244 -22.75 -18.96 -7.11
C LYS A 244 -23.77 -18.04 -7.77
N ALA A 245 -24.14 -16.92 -7.13
CA ALA A 245 -24.98 -15.86 -7.71
C ALA A 245 -24.28 -15.05 -8.82
N GLY A 246 -22.95 -15.21 -8.97
CA GLY A 246 -22.15 -14.67 -10.06
C GLY A 246 -21.79 -13.20 -9.95
N TRP A 247 -20.75 -12.83 -10.70
CA TRP A 247 -20.15 -11.48 -10.62
C TRP A 247 -21.05 -10.36 -11.06
N ASP A 248 -21.96 -10.56 -12.02
CA ASP A 248 -22.88 -9.52 -12.47
C ASP A 248 -23.85 -9.10 -11.33
N SER A 249 -24.35 -10.10 -10.57
CA SER A 249 -25.20 -9.87 -9.40
C SER A 249 -24.46 -9.12 -8.29
N PHE A 250 -23.21 -9.53 -7.98
CA PHE A 250 -22.43 -8.89 -6.92
C PHE A 250 -22.02 -7.46 -7.29
N ARG A 251 -21.66 -7.18 -8.55
CA ARG A 251 -21.39 -5.81 -8.99
C ARG A 251 -22.60 -4.90 -8.79
N ALA A 252 -23.76 -5.36 -9.20
CA ALA A 252 -25.02 -4.60 -9.03
C ALA A 252 -25.35 -4.38 -7.55
N SER A 253 -25.20 -5.41 -6.72
CA SER A 253 -25.47 -5.35 -5.28
C SER A 253 -24.52 -4.36 -4.58
N ARG A 254 -23.20 -4.49 -4.80
CA ARG A 254 -22.19 -3.59 -4.23
C ARG A 254 -22.43 -2.14 -4.64
N PHE A 255 -22.73 -1.91 -5.92
CA PHE A 255 -23.03 -0.57 -6.42
C PHE A 255 -24.28 0.04 -5.78
N GLY A 256 -25.35 -0.75 -5.61
CA GLY A 256 -26.55 -0.33 -4.88
C GLY A 256 -26.23 0.06 -3.44
N LYS A 257 -25.45 -0.78 -2.75
CA LYS A 257 -24.99 -0.53 -1.37
C LYS A 257 -24.14 0.73 -1.24
N GLN A 258 -23.24 0.98 -2.20
CA GLN A 258 -22.40 2.18 -2.23
C GLN A 258 -23.25 3.46 -2.36
N LYS A 259 -24.35 3.44 -3.12
CA LYS A 259 -25.31 4.54 -3.19
C LYS A 259 -26.04 4.72 -1.86
N GLU A 260 -26.52 3.63 -1.27
CA GLU A 260 -27.25 3.62 0.01
C GLU A 260 -26.44 4.27 1.15
N ILE A 261 -25.15 3.90 1.26
CA ILE A 261 -24.25 4.45 2.28
C ILE A 261 -23.69 5.84 1.94
N GLY A 262 -24.04 6.42 0.78
CA GLY A 262 -23.58 7.75 0.35
C GLY A 262 -22.10 7.81 -0.07
N LEU A 263 -21.50 6.67 -0.40
CA LEU A 263 -20.12 6.60 -0.90
C LEU A 263 -20.01 7.21 -2.31
N ILE A 264 -20.98 6.95 -3.16
CA ILE A 264 -21.11 7.48 -4.52
C ILE A 264 -22.43 8.25 -4.69
N PRO A 265 -22.52 9.20 -5.65
CA PRO A 265 -23.74 9.92 -5.93
C PRO A 265 -24.90 8.98 -6.30
N GLY A 266 -26.12 9.29 -5.83
CA GLY A 266 -27.31 8.46 -6.10
C GLY A 266 -27.66 8.33 -7.60
N ASN A 267 -27.32 9.33 -8.42
CA ASN A 267 -27.51 9.36 -9.86
C ASN A 267 -26.34 8.77 -10.66
N ALA A 268 -25.25 8.34 -10.00
CA ALA A 268 -24.12 7.72 -10.68
C ALA A 268 -24.56 6.45 -11.45
N GLN A 269 -23.86 6.17 -12.54
CA GLN A 269 -24.01 4.94 -13.32
C GLN A 269 -22.80 4.03 -13.06
N ILE A 270 -23.05 2.72 -12.95
CA ILE A 270 -21.96 1.76 -12.80
C ILE A 270 -21.14 1.68 -14.07
N SER A 271 -19.82 1.53 -13.95
CA SER A 271 -18.98 1.24 -15.11
C SER A 271 -19.41 -0.08 -15.77
N PRO A 272 -19.31 -0.22 -17.11
CA PRO A 272 -19.64 -1.46 -17.79
C PRO A 272 -18.76 -2.61 -17.26
N ARG A 273 -19.26 -3.85 -17.37
CA ARG A 273 -18.42 -5.03 -17.18
C ARG A 273 -17.28 -4.97 -18.21
N ASP A 274 -16.06 -5.30 -17.80
CA ASP A 274 -14.92 -5.35 -18.71
C ASP A 274 -15.23 -6.31 -19.89
N ALA A 275 -14.93 -5.87 -21.11
CA ALA A 275 -15.23 -6.62 -22.33
C ALA A 275 -14.55 -8.01 -22.40
N LYS A 276 -13.48 -8.22 -21.62
CA LYS A 276 -12.78 -9.51 -21.50
C LYS A 276 -13.51 -10.50 -20.60
N ILE A 277 -14.55 -10.07 -19.89
CA ILE A 277 -15.29 -10.89 -18.92
C ILE A 277 -16.59 -11.38 -19.56
N PRO A 278 -16.81 -12.69 -19.71
CA PRO A 278 -18.06 -13.22 -20.23
C PRO A 278 -19.22 -12.94 -19.25
N ALA A 279 -20.44 -12.97 -19.74
CA ALA A 279 -21.62 -12.96 -18.87
C ALA A 279 -21.63 -14.22 -17.98
N TRP A 280 -21.98 -14.08 -16.70
CA TRP A 280 -22.03 -15.23 -15.79
C TRP A 280 -22.89 -16.38 -16.32
N ASP A 281 -24.07 -16.04 -16.89
CA ASP A 281 -25.02 -17.03 -17.39
C ASP A 281 -24.55 -17.77 -18.64
N SER A 282 -23.50 -17.28 -19.32
CA SER A 282 -22.89 -17.94 -20.47
C SER A 282 -21.91 -19.07 -20.10
N LEU A 283 -21.57 -19.19 -18.80
CA LEU A 283 -20.63 -20.20 -18.33
C LEU A 283 -21.30 -21.58 -18.12
N SER A 284 -20.52 -22.66 -18.28
CA SER A 284 -20.94 -23.99 -17.83
C SER A 284 -21.01 -24.05 -16.30
N GLU A 285 -21.75 -25.00 -15.75
CA GLU A 285 -21.87 -25.20 -14.31
C GLU A 285 -20.51 -25.49 -13.65
N GLU A 286 -19.62 -26.21 -14.33
CA GLU A 286 -18.26 -26.47 -13.87
C GLU A 286 -17.47 -25.16 -13.76
N GLN A 287 -17.51 -24.30 -14.78
CA GLN A 287 -16.86 -22.99 -14.78
C GLN A 287 -17.42 -22.07 -13.67
N LYS A 288 -18.76 -22.05 -13.51
CA LYS A 288 -19.40 -21.29 -12.42
C LYS A 288 -18.93 -21.73 -11.05
N ASN A 289 -18.87 -23.05 -10.82
CA ASN A 289 -18.40 -23.62 -9.54
C ASN A 289 -16.94 -23.29 -9.28
N GLU A 290 -16.05 -23.40 -10.28
CA GLU A 290 -14.64 -23.00 -10.18
C GLU A 290 -14.49 -21.52 -9.84
N MET A 291 -15.20 -20.65 -10.57
CA MET A 291 -15.11 -19.21 -10.37
C MET A 291 -15.71 -18.77 -9.03
N ALA A 292 -16.82 -19.38 -8.60
CA ALA A 292 -17.39 -19.15 -7.27
C ALA A 292 -16.41 -19.55 -6.15
N MET A 293 -15.72 -20.68 -6.30
CA MET A 293 -14.70 -21.13 -5.35
C MET A 293 -13.52 -20.18 -5.26
N ARG A 294 -13.05 -19.59 -6.37
CA ARG A 294 -11.99 -18.57 -6.38
C ARG A 294 -12.35 -17.37 -5.49
N MET A 295 -13.55 -16.86 -5.64
CA MET A 295 -14.00 -15.72 -4.84
C MET A 295 -14.28 -16.12 -3.38
N ALA A 296 -14.76 -17.34 -3.14
CA ALA A 296 -14.95 -17.86 -1.78
C ALA A 296 -13.64 -17.93 -0.99
N ILE A 297 -12.54 -18.39 -1.63
CA ILE A 297 -11.22 -18.42 -1.00
C ILE A 297 -10.69 -17.00 -0.75
N TYR A 298 -10.84 -16.10 -1.70
CA TYR A 298 -10.45 -14.69 -1.57
C TYR A 298 -11.20 -14.01 -0.41
N ALA A 299 -12.52 -14.20 -0.33
CA ALA A 299 -13.33 -13.69 0.77
C ALA A 299 -12.91 -14.27 2.13
N ALA A 300 -12.58 -15.58 2.17
CA ALA A 300 -12.08 -16.22 3.38
C ALA A 300 -10.72 -15.63 3.83
N GLN A 301 -9.83 -15.27 2.90
CA GLN A 301 -8.57 -14.58 3.25
C GLN A 301 -8.85 -13.22 3.92
N ILE A 302 -9.84 -12.45 3.43
CA ILE A 302 -10.25 -11.17 4.02
C ILE A 302 -10.88 -11.38 5.40
N ASP A 303 -11.77 -12.34 5.55
CA ASP A 303 -12.42 -12.69 6.84
C ASP A 303 -11.37 -13.04 7.90
N VAL A 304 -10.39 -13.88 7.57
CA VAL A 304 -9.31 -14.22 8.52
C VAL A 304 -8.46 -12.99 8.88
N MET A 305 -8.20 -12.10 7.92
CA MET A 305 -7.52 -10.83 8.17
C MET A 305 -8.33 -9.94 9.11
N ASP A 306 -9.63 -9.78 8.86
CA ASP A 306 -10.53 -8.99 9.71
C ASP A 306 -10.58 -9.52 11.14
N ASN A 307 -10.70 -10.85 11.30
CA ASN A 307 -10.64 -11.49 12.61
C ASN A 307 -9.31 -11.22 13.32
N GLY A 308 -8.20 -11.20 12.58
CA GLY A 308 -6.89 -10.83 13.09
C GLY A 308 -6.81 -9.37 13.56
N ILE A 309 -7.41 -8.45 12.80
CA ILE A 309 -7.56 -7.04 13.20
C ILE A 309 -8.37 -6.95 14.51
N GLY A 310 -9.44 -7.73 14.63
CA GLY A 310 -10.24 -7.82 15.86
C GLY A 310 -9.41 -8.19 17.08
N LYS A 311 -8.50 -9.16 16.98
CA LYS A 311 -7.57 -9.54 18.07
C LYS A 311 -6.64 -8.38 18.47
N ILE A 312 -6.13 -7.63 17.49
CA ILE A 312 -5.28 -6.44 17.72
C ILE A 312 -6.07 -5.39 18.50
N LEU A 313 -7.29 -5.05 18.06
CA LEU A 313 -8.16 -4.07 18.73
C LEU A 313 -8.52 -4.51 20.15
N GLN A 314 -8.83 -5.79 20.35
CA GLN A 314 -9.11 -6.34 21.68
C GLN A 314 -7.89 -6.24 22.61
N LYS A 315 -6.68 -6.52 22.11
CA LYS A 315 -5.45 -6.39 22.89
C LYS A 315 -5.17 -4.95 23.30
N LEU A 316 -5.32 -3.99 22.37
CA LEU A 316 -5.19 -2.56 22.68
C LEU A 316 -6.23 -2.11 23.73
N LYS A 317 -7.48 -2.59 23.63
CA LYS A 317 -8.53 -2.32 24.62
C LYS A 317 -8.15 -2.89 26.00
N ALA A 318 -7.67 -4.12 26.05
CA ALA A 318 -7.23 -4.77 27.30
C ALA A 318 -6.04 -4.07 27.98
N LYS A 319 -5.23 -3.34 27.18
CA LYS A 319 -4.12 -2.50 27.69
C LYS A 319 -4.54 -1.04 27.94
N ASN A 320 -5.81 -0.67 27.82
CA ASN A 320 -6.34 0.69 27.91
C ASN A 320 -5.67 1.68 26.92
N GLN A 321 -5.25 1.20 25.77
CA GLN A 321 -4.55 2.00 24.75
C GLN A 321 -5.39 2.27 23.48
N LEU A 322 -6.52 1.58 23.30
CA LEU A 322 -7.30 1.63 22.06
C LEU A 322 -7.72 3.06 21.68
N ASP A 323 -8.16 3.87 22.66
CA ASP A 323 -8.65 5.23 22.38
C ASP A 323 -7.50 6.24 22.20
N ASN A 324 -6.29 5.91 22.69
CA ASN A 324 -5.08 6.70 22.45
C ASN A 324 -4.25 6.15 21.28
N THR A 325 -4.87 5.39 20.39
CA THR A 325 -4.21 4.84 19.20
C THR A 325 -4.88 5.38 17.94
N LEU A 326 -4.07 6.07 17.11
CA LEU A 326 -4.41 6.45 15.75
C LEU A 326 -4.22 5.22 14.85
N ILE A 327 -5.30 4.74 14.25
CA ILE A 327 -5.32 3.55 13.41
C ILE A 327 -5.70 3.94 11.99
N PHE A 328 -4.86 3.58 11.01
CA PHE A 328 -5.15 3.65 9.59
C PHE A 328 -5.39 2.23 9.06
N PHE A 329 -6.43 2.04 8.27
CA PHE A 329 -6.66 0.85 7.47
C PHE A 329 -6.81 1.23 6.00
N LEU A 330 -6.03 0.58 5.11
CA LEU A 330 -6.07 0.81 3.67
C LEU A 330 -5.53 -0.40 2.89
N SER A 331 -5.66 -0.38 1.54
CA SER A 331 -5.04 -1.35 0.62
C SER A 331 -3.91 -0.69 -0.19
N ASP A 332 -2.93 -1.49 -0.60
CA ASP A 332 -1.74 -0.96 -1.31
C ASP A 332 -1.93 -0.75 -2.81
N ASN A 333 -2.95 -1.31 -3.41
CA ASN A 333 -3.39 -1.03 -4.78
C ASN A 333 -4.86 -1.46 -4.96
N GLY A 334 -5.40 -1.22 -6.13
CA GLY A 334 -6.70 -1.75 -6.52
C GLY A 334 -6.71 -3.26 -6.67
N ALA A 335 -7.86 -3.82 -6.98
CA ALA A 335 -8.08 -5.24 -7.21
C ALA A 335 -7.12 -5.83 -8.24
N CYS A 336 -6.66 -7.06 -8.03
CA CYS A 336 -5.66 -7.72 -8.85
C CYS A 336 -6.28 -8.57 -9.97
N ALA A 337 -6.14 -8.13 -11.22
CA ALA A 337 -6.66 -8.86 -12.38
C ALA A 337 -5.68 -9.89 -12.97
N GLU A 338 -4.53 -10.13 -12.33
CA GLU A 338 -3.49 -11.01 -12.84
C GLU A 338 -3.98 -12.46 -12.99
N PHE A 339 -3.58 -13.10 -14.09
CA PHE A 339 -3.83 -14.52 -14.32
C PHE A 339 -2.66 -15.33 -13.76
N ILE A 340 -2.87 -15.98 -12.63
CA ILE A 340 -1.90 -16.85 -11.97
C ILE A 340 -2.44 -18.27 -11.95
N ASN A 341 -1.62 -19.22 -12.39
CA ASN A 341 -1.89 -20.66 -12.39
C ASN A 341 -0.55 -21.41 -12.46
N SER A 342 0.22 -21.39 -11.38
CA SER A 342 1.57 -21.98 -11.34
C SER A 342 1.75 -23.02 -10.25
N GLY A 343 0.70 -23.42 -9.53
CA GLY A 343 0.70 -24.46 -8.50
C GLY A 343 1.01 -25.85 -9.05
N LYS A 344 1.40 -26.77 -8.17
CA LYS A 344 1.55 -28.20 -8.47
C LYS A 344 0.19 -28.82 -8.79
N SER A 345 -0.81 -28.52 -7.97
CA SER A 345 -2.22 -28.83 -8.27
C SER A 345 -2.84 -27.71 -9.09
N LYS A 346 -3.75 -28.07 -9.99
CA LYS A 346 -4.57 -27.14 -10.78
C LYS A 346 -5.99 -26.98 -10.22
N GLU A 347 -6.29 -27.66 -9.12
CA GLU A 347 -7.55 -27.52 -8.42
C GLU A 347 -7.61 -26.16 -7.71
N VAL A 348 -8.80 -25.58 -7.66
CA VAL A 348 -9.08 -24.37 -6.89
C VAL A 348 -9.68 -24.80 -5.54
N ASN A 349 -8.82 -25.03 -4.56
CA ASN A 349 -9.24 -25.60 -3.27
C ASN A 349 -8.65 -24.89 -2.03
N GLY A 350 -7.82 -23.85 -2.21
CA GLY A 350 -7.23 -23.07 -1.11
C GLY A 350 -6.06 -23.74 -0.39
N LYS A 351 -5.56 -24.89 -0.85
CA LYS A 351 -4.47 -25.65 -0.21
C LYS A 351 -3.08 -25.18 -0.63
N GLU A 352 -2.07 -25.61 0.11
CA GLU A 352 -0.68 -25.18 -0.03
C GLU A 352 -0.01 -25.55 -1.38
N ASP A 353 -0.49 -26.58 -2.07
CA ASP A 353 0.02 -27.09 -3.35
C ASP A 353 -0.61 -26.39 -4.56
N THR A 354 -1.59 -25.51 -4.34
CA THR A 354 -2.19 -24.65 -5.38
C THR A 354 -1.46 -23.31 -5.46
N PHE A 355 -1.55 -22.63 -6.61
CA PHE A 355 -1.00 -21.28 -6.76
C PHE A 355 -1.80 -20.52 -7.82
N GLU A 356 -2.91 -19.95 -7.39
CA GLU A 356 -3.99 -19.44 -8.22
C GLU A 356 -4.37 -18.00 -7.82
N SER A 357 -4.97 -17.24 -8.78
CA SER A 357 -5.60 -15.95 -8.53
C SER A 357 -7.12 -16.00 -8.76
N TYR A 358 -7.84 -14.98 -8.28
CA TYR A 358 -9.29 -14.85 -8.52
C TYR A 358 -9.63 -14.26 -9.89
N ARG A 359 -8.62 -13.81 -10.62
CA ARG A 359 -8.67 -13.36 -12.02
C ARG A 359 -9.44 -12.05 -12.23
N ILE A 360 -9.39 -11.54 -13.45
CA ILE A 360 -10.06 -10.30 -13.88
C ILE A 360 -11.56 -10.28 -13.57
N ASN A 361 -12.22 -11.44 -13.65
CA ASN A 361 -13.66 -11.57 -13.43
C ASN A 361 -14.07 -11.04 -12.06
N TRP A 362 -13.42 -11.51 -11.01
CA TRP A 362 -13.70 -11.07 -9.65
C TRP A 362 -12.98 -9.77 -9.28
N ALA A 363 -11.85 -9.47 -9.92
CA ALA A 363 -11.23 -8.16 -9.78
C ALA A 363 -12.17 -7.03 -10.22
N ASN A 364 -12.98 -7.25 -11.26
CA ASN A 364 -14.00 -6.30 -11.72
C ASN A 364 -15.12 -6.08 -10.68
N VAL A 365 -15.45 -7.10 -9.90
CA VAL A 365 -16.37 -6.97 -8.75
C VAL A 365 -15.71 -6.17 -7.63
N SER A 366 -14.49 -6.54 -7.26
CA SER A 366 -13.74 -5.90 -6.17
C SER A 366 -13.40 -4.42 -6.47
N SER A 367 -13.25 -4.03 -7.73
CA SER A 367 -13.05 -2.65 -8.16
C SER A 367 -14.34 -1.81 -8.23
N THR A 368 -15.53 -2.39 -8.00
CA THR A 368 -16.80 -1.65 -8.07
C THR A 368 -16.73 -0.35 -7.27
N PRO A 369 -17.12 0.82 -7.82
CA PRO A 369 -17.82 1.04 -9.09
C PRO A 369 -16.90 1.30 -10.29
N PHE A 370 -15.60 1.30 -10.08
CA PHE A 370 -14.60 1.76 -11.01
C PHE A 370 -14.31 0.77 -12.15
N ARG A 371 -13.64 1.25 -13.16
CA ARG A 371 -13.01 0.48 -14.23
C ARG A 371 -11.51 0.36 -13.98
N GLU A 372 -10.86 -0.59 -14.65
CA GLU A 372 -9.45 -0.94 -14.49
C GLU A 372 -9.10 -1.48 -13.09
N TYR A 373 -7.82 -1.80 -12.89
CA TYR A 373 -7.32 -2.64 -11.81
C TYR A 373 -5.92 -2.20 -11.39
N LYS A 374 -5.35 -2.86 -10.37
CA LYS A 374 -3.92 -2.85 -10.05
C LYS A 374 -3.10 -2.73 -11.34
N HIS A 375 -2.03 -1.93 -11.33
CA HIS A 375 -1.17 -1.60 -12.47
C HIS A 375 -1.57 -0.31 -13.21
N TYR A 376 -2.86 0.00 -13.36
CA TYR A 376 -3.34 1.19 -14.08
C TYR A 376 -3.59 2.37 -13.14
N THR A 377 -3.47 3.60 -13.69
CA THR A 377 -3.67 4.84 -12.94
C THR A 377 -5.11 5.37 -12.98
N HIS A 378 -6.03 4.62 -13.58
CA HIS A 378 -7.48 4.82 -13.44
C HIS A 378 -7.93 4.53 -12.01
N GLU A 379 -9.12 5.01 -11.63
CA GLU A 379 -9.61 4.87 -10.25
C GLU A 379 -9.55 3.43 -9.73
N GLY A 380 -9.92 2.42 -10.54
CA GLY A 380 -9.88 1.02 -10.10
C GLY A 380 -8.49 0.48 -9.78
N GLY A 381 -7.42 1.16 -10.24
CA GLY A 381 -6.05 0.80 -9.91
C GLY A 381 -5.47 1.59 -8.74
N ILE A 382 -5.86 2.87 -8.59
CA ILE A 382 -5.25 3.76 -7.58
C ILE A 382 -6.16 4.14 -6.41
N ALA A 383 -7.49 4.05 -6.54
CA ALA A 383 -8.38 4.31 -5.42
C ALA A 383 -8.35 3.17 -4.41
N THR A 384 -8.19 3.51 -3.14
CA THR A 384 -8.15 2.57 -2.02
C THR A 384 -9.12 3.03 -0.92
N PRO A 385 -9.78 2.11 -0.22
CA PRO A 385 -10.44 2.49 1.03
C PRO A 385 -9.39 3.05 1.99
N LEU A 386 -9.69 4.17 2.62
CA LEU A 386 -8.95 4.63 3.81
C LEU A 386 -9.94 4.85 4.93
N ILE A 387 -9.70 4.15 6.05
CA ILE A 387 -10.40 4.33 7.31
C ILE A 387 -9.40 4.85 8.33
N VAL A 388 -9.77 5.91 9.05
CA VAL A 388 -8.94 6.49 10.12
C VAL A 388 -9.73 6.54 11.41
N ARG A 389 -9.25 5.85 12.44
CA ARG A 389 -9.86 5.83 13.77
C ARG A 389 -8.90 6.40 14.82
N TRP A 390 -9.32 7.44 15.52
CA TRP A 390 -8.60 7.99 16.67
C TRP A 390 -9.54 8.78 17.57
N PRO A 391 -10.24 8.15 18.55
CA PRO A 391 -11.24 8.80 19.39
C PRO A 391 -10.74 10.02 20.14
N LYS A 392 -9.44 10.07 20.53
CA LYS A 392 -8.86 11.23 21.22
C LYS A 392 -8.45 12.38 20.29
N GLY A 393 -8.44 12.17 18.98
CA GLY A 393 -7.95 13.18 18.04
C GLY A 393 -8.90 13.55 16.90
N ILE A 394 -9.92 12.73 16.63
CA ILE A 394 -10.97 13.00 15.64
C ILE A 394 -12.19 13.54 16.36
N ASP A 395 -12.80 14.62 15.82
CA ASP A 395 -14.06 15.15 16.32
C ASP A 395 -15.13 14.04 16.25
N PRO A 396 -15.78 13.67 17.37
CA PRO A 396 -16.80 12.63 17.41
C PRO A 396 -17.98 12.85 16.47
N LEU A 397 -18.28 14.09 16.10
CA LEU A 397 -19.33 14.44 15.13
C LEU A 397 -19.01 13.96 13.71
N LEU A 398 -17.73 13.65 13.44
CA LEU A 398 -17.28 13.11 12.16
C LEU A 398 -17.29 11.58 12.10
N ASN A 399 -17.54 10.89 13.19
CA ASN A 399 -17.60 9.43 13.21
C ASN A 399 -18.59 8.91 12.18
N ASN A 400 -18.20 7.87 11.47
CA ASN A 400 -18.95 7.25 10.36
C ASN A 400 -19.20 8.18 9.16
N LYS A 401 -18.52 9.33 9.06
CA LYS A 401 -18.66 10.26 7.94
C LYS A 401 -17.62 10.00 6.87
N PHE A 402 -17.97 10.38 5.64
CA PHE A 402 -17.03 10.41 4.54
C PHE A 402 -16.33 11.76 4.44
N VAL A 403 -15.01 11.73 4.29
CA VAL A 403 -14.20 12.86 3.84
C VAL A 403 -14.33 12.95 2.32
N ASN A 404 -14.72 14.12 1.81
CA ASN A 404 -14.89 14.35 0.38
C ASN A 404 -13.60 14.81 -0.33
N GLU A 405 -12.64 15.35 0.43
CA GLU A 405 -11.34 15.72 -0.11
C GLU A 405 -10.49 14.49 -0.42
N TYR A 406 -9.69 14.60 -1.48
CA TYR A 406 -8.80 13.52 -1.85
C TYR A 406 -7.47 13.58 -1.06
N GLY A 407 -6.88 12.41 -0.85
CA GLY A 407 -5.57 12.24 -0.23
C GLY A 407 -4.73 11.19 -0.94
N HIS A 408 -3.49 11.02 -0.50
CA HIS A 408 -2.53 10.10 -1.09
C HIS A 408 -1.76 9.36 0.00
N VAL A 409 -1.30 8.15 -0.27
CA VAL A 409 -0.55 7.33 0.73
C VAL A 409 0.69 8.03 1.30
N ALA A 410 1.33 8.94 0.56
CA ALA A 410 2.42 9.76 1.06
C ALA A 410 2.00 10.69 2.23
N ASP A 411 0.72 10.99 2.36
CA ASP A 411 0.17 11.86 3.41
C ASP A 411 0.22 11.19 4.80
N LEU A 412 0.35 9.87 4.85
CA LEU A 412 0.48 9.14 6.12
C LEU A 412 1.78 9.51 6.84
N MET A 413 2.92 9.65 6.13
CA MET A 413 4.17 10.14 6.72
C MET A 413 3.97 11.53 7.33
N ALA A 414 3.38 12.47 6.57
CA ALA A 414 3.13 13.83 7.04
C ALA A 414 2.21 13.86 8.27
N THR A 415 1.19 13.01 8.28
CA THR A 415 0.26 12.86 9.41
C THR A 415 0.95 12.28 10.65
N CYS A 416 1.79 11.26 10.47
CA CYS A 416 2.57 10.67 11.56
C CYS A 416 3.55 11.68 12.17
N VAL A 417 4.21 12.49 11.34
CA VAL A 417 5.09 13.58 11.79
C VAL A 417 4.30 14.60 12.63
N ASP A 418 3.14 15.01 12.13
CA ASP A 418 2.30 16.05 12.77
C ASP A 418 1.79 15.58 14.15
N VAL A 419 1.15 14.40 14.23
CA VAL A 419 0.58 13.90 15.50
C VAL A 419 1.62 13.49 16.54
N SER A 420 2.83 13.16 16.11
CA SER A 420 3.92 12.72 17.01
C SER A 420 4.79 13.87 17.51
N GLY A 421 4.75 15.02 16.84
CA GLY A 421 5.70 16.12 17.06
C GLY A 421 7.12 15.81 16.59
N ALA A 422 7.33 14.73 15.83
CA ALA A 422 8.61 14.41 15.19
C ALA A 422 8.98 15.48 14.15
N LYS A 423 10.27 15.55 13.82
CA LYS A 423 10.74 16.42 12.73
C LYS A 423 11.21 15.58 11.56
N TYR A 424 10.67 15.83 10.38
CA TYR A 424 11.19 15.23 9.15
C TYR A 424 12.59 15.79 8.86
N PRO A 425 13.64 14.95 8.75
CA PRO A 425 15.01 15.45 8.71
C PRO A 425 15.39 15.92 7.30
N ALA A 426 16.20 16.99 7.23
CA ALA A 426 16.86 17.39 5.98
C ALA A 426 18.09 16.53 5.64
N ALA A 427 18.67 15.85 6.65
CA ALA A 427 19.78 14.91 6.49
C ALA A 427 19.65 13.76 7.49
N TYR A 428 20.04 12.55 7.09
CA TYR A 428 20.00 11.35 7.92
C TYR A 428 21.15 10.40 7.57
N LYS A 429 21.88 9.92 8.59
CA LYS A 429 23.04 9.03 8.41
C LYS A 429 24.03 9.50 7.32
N GLY A 430 24.30 10.83 7.29
CA GLY A 430 25.23 11.43 6.34
C GLY A 430 24.68 11.69 4.93
N ASN A 431 23.43 11.35 4.63
CA ASN A 431 22.79 11.58 3.34
C ASN A 431 21.82 12.76 3.42
N ALA A 432 21.77 13.60 2.37
CA ALA A 432 20.71 14.57 2.19
C ALA A 432 19.39 13.84 1.89
N ILE A 433 18.31 14.23 2.59
CA ILE A 433 16.99 13.59 2.46
C ILE A 433 16.10 14.42 1.55
N VAL A 434 15.44 13.74 0.61
CA VAL A 434 14.46 14.38 -0.29
C VAL A 434 13.32 14.97 0.54
N PRO A 435 12.90 16.23 0.31
CA PRO A 435 11.79 16.85 1.01
C PRO A 435 10.49 16.06 0.85
N MET A 436 9.76 15.91 1.96
CA MET A 436 8.48 15.19 2.00
C MET A 436 7.46 15.78 1.01
N GLN A 437 6.74 14.91 0.31
CA GLN A 437 5.72 15.28 -0.69
C GLN A 437 4.29 15.18 -0.14
N GLY A 438 4.10 14.43 0.94
CA GLY A 438 2.82 14.25 1.61
C GLY A 438 2.36 15.51 2.35
N LYS A 439 1.06 15.63 2.58
CA LYS A 439 0.42 16.63 3.43
C LYS A 439 -0.35 15.97 4.56
N SER A 440 -0.27 16.54 5.77
CA SER A 440 -0.96 15.99 6.94
C SER A 440 -2.47 15.92 6.73
N LEU A 441 -3.07 14.80 7.15
CA LEU A 441 -4.52 14.60 7.18
C LEU A 441 -5.17 15.13 8.47
N VAL A 442 -4.38 15.63 9.43
CA VAL A 442 -4.89 16.15 10.72
C VAL A 442 -5.97 17.21 10.57
N PRO A 443 -5.94 18.16 9.61
CA PRO A 443 -7.05 19.08 9.39
C PRO A 443 -8.40 18.38 9.16
N HIS A 444 -8.43 17.25 8.47
CA HIS A 444 -9.67 16.48 8.24
C HIS A 444 -10.26 15.90 9.54
N PHE A 445 -9.45 15.70 10.59
CA PHE A 445 -9.92 15.19 11.88
C PHE A 445 -10.83 16.18 12.63
N SER A 446 -10.84 17.43 12.20
CA SER A 446 -11.73 18.49 12.67
C SER A 446 -12.64 19.05 11.56
N GLY A 447 -12.81 18.33 10.46
CA GLY A 447 -13.65 18.74 9.32
C GLY A 447 -13.08 19.90 8.48
N LYS A 448 -11.77 20.22 8.61
CA LYS A 448 -11.11 21.29 7.86
C LYS A 448 -10.35 20.73 6.65
N SER A 449 -10.21 21.55 5.60
CA SER A 449 -9.39 21.21 4.44
C SER A 449 -7.90 21.19 4.78
N ASN A 450 -7.16 20.27 4.15
CA ASN A 450 -5.68 20.29 4.17
C ASN A 450 -5.07 20.91 2.92
N ASN A 451 -5.88 21.37 1.96
CA ASN A 451 -5.43 21.95 0.68
C ASN A 451 -4.36 21.06 0.01
N ARG A 452 -4.70 19.79 -0.24
CA ARG A 452 -3.75 18.77 -0.71
C ARG A 452 -2.95 19.19 -1.95
N GLY A 453 -3.58 19.89 -2.89
CA GLY A 453 -2.95 20.29 -4.15
C GLY A 453 -2.78 19.13 -5.13
N VAL A 454 -1.97 19.36 -6.16
CA VAL A 454 -1.83 18.42 -7.29
C VAL A 454 -1.12 17.14 -6.86
N ILE A 455 -1.60 16.00 -7.37
CA ILE A 455 -0.96 14.69 -7.25
C ILE A 455 -0.67 14.16 -8.65
N TYR A 456 0.49 13.53 -8.81
CA TYR A 456 0.95 12.96 -10.07
C TYR A 456 1.21 11.47 -9.92
N TRP A 457 1.01 10.71 -11.00
CA TRP A 457 1.33 9.29 -11.08
C TRP A 457 2.11 8.98 -12.35
N GLU A 458 3.01 8.07 -12.24
CA GLU A 458 3.61 7.29 -13.31
C GLU A 458 3.82 5.87 -12.78
N HIS A 459 3.36 4.88 -13.52
CA HIS A 459 3.68 3.48 -13.31
C HIS A 459 3.59 2.73 -14.63
N GLU A 460 4.73 2.22 -15.10
CA GLU A 460 4.83 1.46 -16.35
C GLU A 460 4.21 2.24 -17.54
N ALA A 461 4.55 3.53 -17.62
CA ALA A 461 4.04 4.51 -18.58
C ALA A 461 2.53 4.78 -18.52
N ASN A 462 1.79 4.20 -17.57
CA ASN A 462 0.45 4.68 -17.24
C ASN A 462 0.58 5.94 -16.39
N ILE A 463 -0.11 7.00 -16.77
CA ILE A 463 0.03 8.31 -16.12
C ILE A 463 -1.28 8.83 -15.58
N ALA A 464 -1.22 9.64 -14.52
CA ALA A 464 -2.35 10.45 -14.10
C ALA A 464 -1.91 11.75 -13.42
N VAL A 465 -2.81 12.73 -13.43
CA VAL A 465 -2.73 13.98 -12.66
C VAL A 465 -4.08 14.22 -12.00
N ARG A 466 -4.09 14.50 -10.71
CA ARG A 466 -5.26 14.97 -9.97
C ARG A 466 -5.04 16.41 -9.54
N ASP A 467 -5.87 17.33 -10.01
CA ASP A 467 -5.80 18.75 -9.71
C ASP A 467 -7.20 19.31 -9.39
N GLY A 468 -7.48 19.52 -8.12
CA GLY A 468 -8.81 19.89 -7.65
C GLY A 468 -9.85 18.84 -8.10
N LYS A 469 -10.88 19.26 -8.83
CA LYS A 469 -11.89 18.33 -9.38
C LYS A 469 -11.46 17.61 -10.66
N TRP A 470 -10.37 18.03 -11.29
CA TRP A 470 -9.94 17.45 -12.57
C TRP A 470 -9.00 16.28 -12.39
N LYS A 471 -9.20 15.25 -13.19
CA LYS A 471 -8.25 14.14 -13.33
C LYS A 471 -7.94 13.93 -14.81
N LEU A 472 -6.65 14.02 -15.14
CA LEU A 472 -6.09 13.58 -16.42
C LEU A 472 -5.50 12.20 -16.22
N VAL A 473 -5.77 11.26 -17.14
CA VAL A 473 -5.27 9.90 -17.05
C VAL A 473 -4.97 9.36 -18.44
N ALA A 474 -3.98 8.48 -18.58
CA ALA A 474 -3.75 7.71 -19.79
C ALA A 474 -3.29 6.29 -19.46
N LYS A 475 -3.79 5.36 -20.24
CA LYS A 475 -3.35 3.97 -20.29
C LYS A 475 -2.43 3.79 -21.50
N THR A 476 -1.22 3.30 -21.27
CA THR A 476 -0.25 3.02 -22.33
C THR A 476 -0.19 1.52 -22.58
N PRO A 477 -0.49 1.04 -23.78
CA PRO A 477 -0.34 -0.37 -24.12
C PRO A 477 1.12 -0.84 -24.00
N GLU A 478 1.32 -2.11 -23.69
CA GLU A 478 2.66 -2.70 -23.67
C GLU A 478 3.35 -2.57 -25.04
N ASN A 479 4.65 -2.25 -25.00
CA ASN A 479 5.50 -2.01 -26.17
C ASN A 479 5.12 -0.80 -27.04
N GLU A 480 4.18 0.04 -26.60
CA GLU A 480 3.83 1.29 -27.28
C GLU A 480 4.36 2.49 -26.50
N GLN A 481 4.45 3.65 -27.18
CA GLN A 481 4.80 4.90 -26.51
C GLN A 481 3.54 5.61 -26.02
N LEU A 482 3.65 6.32 -24.92
CA LEU A 482 2.59 7.20 -24.43
C LEU A 482 2.21 8.23 -25.52
N SER A 483 0.96 8.19 -25.96
CA SER A 483 0.40 9.14 -26.93
C SER A 483 -0.47 10.19 -26.24
N LYS A 484 -0.45 11.43 -26.74
CA LYS A 484 -1.40 12.45 -26.30
C LYS A 484 -2.86 12.08 -26.63
N ASP A 485 -3.09 11.30 -27.68
CA ASP A 485 -4.43 10.85 -28.06
C ASP A 485 -5.04 9.84 -27.07
N ALA A 486 -4.19 9.23 -26.23
CA ALA A 486 -4.63 8.35 -25.14
C ALA A 486 -5.05 9.10 -23.87
N LEU A 487 -4.90 10.45 -23.84
CA LEU A 487 -5.24 11.24 -22.66
C LEU A 487 -6.77 11.36 -22.51
N GLU A 488 -7.25 11.02 -21.33
CA GLU A 488 -8.64 11.14 -20.91
C GLU A 488 -8.73 12.18 -19.81
N LEU A 489 -9.75 13.03 -19.81
CA LEU A 489 -9.98 14.07 -18.81
C LEU A 489 -11.34 13.88 -18.14
N TYR A 490 -11.37 13.92 -16.81
CA TYR A 490 -12.59 13.71 -16.01
C TYR A 490 -12.81 14.82 -14.98
N ASP A 491 -14.08 15.16 -14.75
CA ASP A 491 -14.53 15.98 -13.62
C ASP A 491 -14.94 15.03 -12.48
N MET A 492 -14.05 14.80 -11.53
CA MET A 492 -14.23 13.81 -10.46
C MET A 492 -15.28 14.18 -9.40
N GLU A 493 -15.82 15.39 -9.42
CA GLU A 493 -16.99 15.75 -8.61
C GLU A 493 -18.29 15.31 -9.28
N ALA A 494 -18.38 15.50 -10.59
CA ALA A 494 -19.55 15.13 -11.38
C ALA A 494 -19.51 13.65 -11.82
N ASP A 495 -18.33 13.12 -12.10
CA ASP A 495 -18.09 11.78 -12.64
C ASP A 495 -16.93 11.08 -11.90
N PRO A 496 -17.12 10.67 -10.64
CA PRO A 496 -16.07 10.02 -9.87
C PRO A 496 -15.71 8.60 -10.34
N ILE A 497 -16.37 8.10 -11.40
CA ILE A 497 -16.23 6.73 -11.94
C ILE A 497 -15.49 6.73 -13.28
N GLU A 498 -15.13 7.90 -13.82
CA GLU A 498 -14.39 8.06 -15.09
C GLU A 498 -15.17 7.52 -16.31
N MET A 499 -16.45 7.89 -16.45
CA MET A 499 -17.33 7.41 -17.50
C MET A 499 -17.43 8.36 -18.70
N HIS A 500 -17.21 9.67 -18.47
CA HIS A 500 -17.45 10.71 -19.47
C HIS A 500 -16.15 11.48 -19.75
N ASN A 501 -15.40 11.02 -20.74
CA ASN A 501 -14.17 11.67 -21.17
C ASN A 501 -14.45 13.08 -21.73
N LEU A 502 -13.90 14.10 -21.08
CA LEU A 502 -14.05 15.51 -21.42
C LEU A 502 -12.84 16.08 -22.18
N ALA A 503 -11.88 15.28 -22.59
CA ALA A 503 -10.63 15.75 -23.20
C ALA A 503 -10.88 16.60 -24.46
N SER A 504 -11.77 16.17 -25.34
CA SER A 504 -12.14 16.91 -26.56
C SER A 504 -12.85 18.24 -26.26
N LYS A 505 -13.58 18.31 -25.14
CA LYS A 505 -14.30 19.52 -24.73
C LYS A 505 -13.39 20.56 -24.09
N TYR A 506 -12.30 20.15 -23.43
CA TYR A 506 -11.39 21.03 -22.70
C TYR A 506 -9.92 20.81 -23.10
N PRO A 507 -9.53 20.96 -24.37
CA PRO A 507 -8.18 20.64 -24.84
C PRO A 507 -7.11 21.49 -24.13
N GLY A 508 -7.35 22.76 -23.86
CA GLY A 508 -6.41 23.62 -23.11
C GLY A 508 -6.18 23.15 -21.67
N ARG A 509 -7.18 22.50 -21.03
CA ARG A 509 -7.01 21.90 -19.71
C ARG A 509 -6.14 20.65 -19.81
N VAL A 510 -6.37 19.79 -20.82
CA VAL A 510 -5.53 18.62 -21.10
C VAL A 510 -4.07 19.02 -21.28
N ASP A 511 -3.79 20.01 -22.15
CA ASP A 511 -2.44 20.49 -22.39
C ASP A 511 -1.79 21.03 -21.10
N SER A 512 -2.48 21.87 -20.34
CA SER A 512 -1.95 22.44 -19.10
C SER A 512 -1.62 21.34 -18.05
N MET A 513 -2.49 20.35 -17.87
CA MET A 513 -2.26 19.27 -16.92
C MET A 513 -1.16 18.33 -17.38
N TYR A 514 -1.08 18.05 -18.69
CA TYR A 514 -0.02 17.21 -19.26
C TYR A 514 1.35 17.89 -19.17
N GLU A 515 1.46 19.18 -19.45
CA GLU A 515 2.69 19.95 -19.26
C GLU A 515 3.13 19.96 -17.79
N GLY A 516 2.17 20.09 -16.86
CA GLY A 516 2.43 19.94 -15.43
C GLY A 516 3.02 18.57 -15.09
N TRP A 517 2.44 17.49 -15.64
CA TRP A 517 2.93 16.14 -15.49
C TRP A 517 4.33 15.96 -16.09
N LEU A 518 4.58 16.47 -17.29
CA LEU A 518 5.91 16.40 -17.93
C LEU A 518 6.99 17.09 -17.09
N LYS A 519 6.67 18.27 -16.51
CA LYS A 519 7.59 18.98 -15.63
C LYS A 519 7.90 18.16 -14.37
N TRP A 520 6.87 17.59 -13.75
CA TRP A 520 7.02 16.72 -12.59
C TRP A 520 7.82 15.46 -12.92
N ALA A 521 7.48 14.74 -13.98
CA ALA A 521 8.14 13.50 -14.39
C ALA A 521 9.64 13.72 -14.67
N LYS A 522 10.00 14.85 -15.31
CA LYS A 522 11.40 15.27 -15.48
C LYS A 522 12.09 15.54 -14.14
N SER A 523 11.40 16.19 -13.21
CA SER A 523 11.99 16.57 -11.91
C SER A 523 12.30 15.38 -11.00
N ILE A 524 11.63 14.25 -11.22
CA ILE A 524 11.85 12.99 -10.50
C ILE A 524 12.60 11.94 -11.33
N ASN A 525 13.11 12.31 -12.51
CA ASN A 525 13.82 11.44 -13.46
C ASN A 525 13.02 10.18 -13.86
N ALA A 526 11.71 10.31 -14.09
CA ALA A 526 10.87 9.19 -14.52
C ALA A 526 11.19 8.71 -15.94
N PHE A 527 11.90 9.52 -16.76
CA PHE A 527 12.25 9.17 -18.14
C PHE A 527 13.57 8.41 -18.27
N PRO A 528 13.70 7.55 -19.31
CA PRO A 528 12.69 7.19 -20.30
C PRO A 528 11.60 6.30 -19.70
N LEU A 529 10.35 6.47 -20.15
CA LEU A 529 9.25 5.58 -19.77
C LEU A 529 9.49 4.19 -20.36
N ASP A 530 9.38 3.16 -19.53
CA ASP A 530 9.60 1.78 -19.96
C ASP A 530 8.25 1.07 -20.13
N THR A 531 7.85 0.85 -21.38
CA THR A 531 6.59 0.20 -21.76
C THR A 531 6.73 -1.29 -22.07
N ARG A 532 7.94 -1.86 -21.96
CA ARG A 532 8.16 -3.28 -22.23
C ARG A 532 7.35 -4.16 -21.28
N GLU A 533 7.01 -5.35 -21.74
CA GLU A 533 6.40 -6.38 -20.89
C GLU A 533 7.22 -6.64 -19.62
N TYR A 534 6.53 -6.99 -18.53
CA TYR A 534 7.14 -7.28 -17.23
C TYR A 534 8.35 -8.21 -17.31
N ASN A 535 8.19 -9.35 -18.02
CA ASN A 535 9.27 -10.34 -18.16
C ASN A 535 10.50 -9.78 -18.90
N LEU A 536 10.28 -8.94 -19.91
CA LEU A 536 11.36 -8.32 -20.68
C LEU A 536 12.11 -7.27 -19.84
N ARG A 537 11.40 -6.49 -19.01
CA ARG A 537 12.03 -5.55 -18.07
C ARG A 537 12.90 -6.30 -17.05
N ALA A 538 12.35 -7.34 -16.42
CA ALA A 538 13.07 -8.14 -15.45
C ALA A 538 14.30 -8.85 -16.05
N GLN A 539 14.22 -9.30 -17.31
CA GLN A 539 15.33 -9.95 -18.02
C GLN A 539 16.40 -8.97 -18.50
N ALA A 540 16.03 -7.78 -18.96
CA ALA A 540 16.97 -6.76 -19.42
C ALA A 540 17.99 -6.39 -18.34
N TYR A 541 17.57 -6.41 -17.08
CA TYR A 541 18.47 -6.21 -15.96
C TYR A 541 19.37 -7.41 -15.67
N ARG A 542 18.89 -8.64 -15.80
CA ARG A 542 19.72 -9.84 -15.64
C ARG A 542 20.91 -9.84 -16.60
N ARG A 543 20.78 -9.21 -17.77
CA ARG A 543 21.86 -9.03 -18.75
C ARG A 543 22.86 -7.92 -18.35
N ARG A 544 22.46 -6.92 -17.56
CA ARG A 544 23.34 -5.79 -17.15
C ARG A 544 24.25 -6.11 -15.97
N ILE A 545 24.00 -7.15 -15.21
CA ILE A 545 24.70 -7.40 -13.94
C ILE A 545 26.15 -7.80 -14.11
N ASN A 546 26.48 -8.47 -15.18
CA ASN A 546 27.86 -8.79 -15.51
C ASN A 546 28.25 -8.21 -16.87
N GLY A 547 27.87 -6.93 -17.10
CA GLY A 547 28.22 -6.23 -18.32
C GLY A 547 29.69 -5.94 -18.45
N THR A 548 30.43 -6.02 -17.35
CA THR A 548 31.90 -5.86 -17.33
C THR A 548 32.63 -7.18 -17.51
N PHE A 549 31.99 -8.32 -17.29
CA PHE A 549 32.59 -9.65 -17.32
C PHE A 549 33.80 -9.84 -16.40
N ASP A 550 33.94 -8.98 -15.38
CA ASP A 550 35.11 -9.00 -14.48
C ASP A 550 35.18 -10.28 -13.65
N ASP A 551 34.05 -10.93 -13.38
CA ASP A 551 33.89 -12.18 -12.65
C ASP A 551 33.50 -13.35 -13.59
N ASN A 552 34.15 -13.44 -14.73
CA ASN A 552 33.84 -14.42 -15.78
C ASN A 552 32.38 -14.25 -16.30
N PHE A 553 31.67 -15.35 -16.51
CA PHE A 553 30.27 -15.33 -16.97
C PHE A 553 29.26 -15.32 -15.82
N GLY A 554 29.68 -14.96 -14.62
CA GLY A 554 28.79 -14.90 -13.46
C GLY A 554 27.56 -14.02 -13.73
N GLY A 555 26.36 -14.55 -13.56
CA GLY A 555 25.10 -13.89 -13.86
C GLY A 555 24.65 -13.95 -15.34
N TRP A 556 25.43 -14.52 -16.25
CA TRP A 556 25.07 -14.78 -17.64
C TRP A 556 24.76 -16.25 -17.89
N ALA A 557 23.65 -16.53 -18.56
CA ALA A 557 23.37 -17.86 -19.07
C ALA A 557 23.89 -17.96 -20.52
N VAL A 558 24.92 -18.73 -20.73
CA VAL A 558 25.38 -19.07 -22.08
C VAL A 558 24.42 -20.11 -22.65
N ARG A 559 23.52 -19.69 -23.51
CA ARG A 559 22.59 -20.58 -24.22
C ARG A 559 23.19 -20.92 -25.58
N LYS A 560 23.73 -22.11 -25.73
CA LYS A 560 24.11 -22.63 -27.06
C LYS A 560 22.85 -22.90 -27.87
N VAL A 561 22.67 -22.16 -28.94
CA VAL A 561 21.63 -22.47 -29.94
C VAL A 561 22.25 -23.46 -30.92
N PRO A 562 21.61 -24.61 -31.21
CA PRO A 562 22.21 -25.68 -32.03
C PRO A 562 22.70 -25.29 -33.43
N ALA A 563 22.30 -24.12 -33.93
CA ALA A 563 22.66 -23.61 -35.24
C ALA A 563 23.83 -22.59 -35.23
N MET A 564 24.34 -22.19 -34.05
CA MET A 564 25.48 -21.25 -33.97
C MET A 564 26.75 -22.04 -33.66
N GLN A 565 27.60 -22.18 -34.68
CA GLN A 565 29.00 -22.57 -34.49
C GLN A 565 29.78 -21.29 -34.11
N GLY A 566 29.98 -21.08 -32.83
CA GLY A 566 30.79 -19.97 -32.30
C GLY A 566 31.16 -20.21 -30.84
N ALA A 567 32.30 -19.75 -30.41
CA ALA A 567 32.74 -19.76 -29.03
C ALA A 567 32.42 -18.39 -28.39
N VAL A 568 32.05 -18.38 -27.09
CA VAL A 568 32.00 -17.16 -26.29
C VAL A 568 33.20 -17.17 -25.40
N GLU A 569 34.13 -16.21 -25.60
CA GLU A 569 35.37 -16.08 -24.86
C GLU A 569 35.44 -14.74 -24.13
N LEU A 570 36.22 -14.69 -23.05
CA LEU A 570 36.56 -13.45 -22.38
C LEU A 570 37.75 -12.78 -23.09
N ASP A 571 37.60 -11.53 -23.50
CA ASP A 571 38.63 -10.72 -24.11
C ASP A 571 39.01 -9.55 -23.22
N SER A 572 40.27 -9.54 -22.76
CA SER A 572 40.84 -8.45 -21.97
C SER A 572 41.28 -7.24 -22.81
N ASN A 573 41.31 -7.38 -24.15
CA ASN A 573 41.82 -6.34 -25.04
C ASN A 573 40.75 -5.42 -25.62
N SER A 574 39.45 -5.86 -25.60
CA SER A 574 38.33 -5.12 -26.17
C SER A 574 37.35 -4.67 -25.05
N GLN A 575 37.82 -3.81 -24.16
CA GLN A 575 37.05 -3.35 -23.02
C GLN A 575 35.97 -2.32 -23.43
N ILE A 576 34.71 -2.61 -23.13
CA ILE A 576 33.59 -1.64 -23.23
C ILE A 576 33.37 -1.00 -21.85
N SER A 577 33.39 -1.80 -20.78
CA SER A 577 33.43 -1.36 -19.39
C SER A 577 33.98 -2.48 -18.52
N GLY A 578 34.75 -2.13 -17.47
CA GLY A 578 35.41 -3.10 -16.62
C GLY A 578 36.70 -3.69 -17.25
N LYS A 579 37.17 -4.83 -16.73
CA LYS A 579 38.47 -5.43 -17.13
C LYS A 579 38.38 -6.34 -18.35
N ASN A 580 37.22 -6.95 -18.57
CA ASN A 580 37.02 -7.93 -19.63
C ASN A 580 35.74 -7.64 -20.42
N SER A 581 35.73 -8.03 -21.68
CA SER A 581 34.56 -8.05 -22.56
C SER A 581 34.31 -9.47 -23.09
N ALA A 582 33.08 -9.81 -23.43
CA ALA A 582 32.77 -11.06 -24.10
C ALA A 582 32.81 -10.85 -25.62
N VAL A 583 33.55 -11.68 -26.32
CA VAL A 583 33.58 -11.72 -27.78
C VAL A 583 32.78 -12.92 -28.25
N ILE A 584 31.87 -12.69 -29.20
CA ILE A 584 31.09 -13.74 -29.86
C ILE A 584 31.66 -13.88 -31.25
N SER A 585 32.35 -14.97 -31.53
CA SER A 585 32.88 -15.33 -32.82
C SER A 585 32.01 -16.32 -33.59
#